data_c9f1f0110b5318e531a3686cb338f8dc
#
_entry.id   c9f1f0110b5318e531a3686cb338f8dc
#
_cell.length_a   1.000
_cell.length_b   1.000
_cell.length_c   1.000
_cell.angle_alpha   90.00
_cell.angle_beta   90.00
_cell.angle_gamma   90.00
#
_symmetry.space_group_name_H-M   'P 1'
#
loop_
_entity.id
_entity.type
_entity.pdbx_description
1 polymer ?
#
loop_
_entity_poly.entity_id
_entity_poly.type
_entity_poly.pdbx_seq_one_letter_code
_entity_poly.pdbx_strand_id
1 'polypeptide(L)'
;MRNMFDFSSWSSLITTVLGLLLMTLMMMGVRLLFMQTIQKRRERENRQINERLRTLMAAYKTLGSSFTGNLTVSPVHLRHARALADVPADEALLPDADDDSAVTGGNSERQRRTRDTVEAALSDIILLGTEEQVRMAAQAAQDMVAGRPVQTAALVSSLRQFIRAALYLEAIPPDVTIPNQGPLRPSSSTAATGRRGGKAGGR
;
A
#
# COMPACT_ATOMS: atom_id res chain seq x y z
N MET A 1 35.35 -55.28 21.84
CA MET A 1 34.36 -54.61 20.94
C MET A 1 33.92 -55.66 19.94
N ARG A 2 32.65 -56.08 19.99
CA ARG A 2 32.10 -57.05 19.03
C ARG A 2 32.04 -56.39 17.66
N ASN A 3 32.66 -57.03 16.65
CA ASN A 3 32.60 -56.56 15.25
C ASN A 3 31.12 -56.51 14.84
N MET A 4 30.64 -55.33 14.56
CA MET A 4 29.24 -55.03 14.21
C MET A 4 28.91 -55.52 12.77
N PHE A 5 29.91 -56.03 12.05
CA PHE A 5 29.77 -56.51 10.68
C PHE A 5 30.40 -57.88 10.58
N ASP A 6 29.64 -58.93 10.83
CA ASP A 6 30.05 -60.29 10.65
C ASP A 6 29.42 -60.84 9.37
N PHE A 7 30.21 -61.04 8.35
CA PHE A 7 29.80 -61.51 7.03
C PHE A 7 29.91 -63.03 6.86
N SER A 8 30.19 -63.75 7.97
CA SER A 8 30.48 -65.19 7.93
C SER A 8 29.22 -66.07 7.79
N SER A 9 28.02 -65.53 8.02
CA SER A 9 26.77 -66.27 7.83
C SER A 9 25.75 -65.47 7.02
N TRP A 10 24.94 -66.10 6.22
CA TRP A 10 23.89 -65.49 5.39
C TRP A 10 22.88 -64.68 6.23
N SER A 11 22.55 -65.12 7.43
CA SER A 11 21.67 -64.43 8.36
C SER A 11 22.26 -63.14 8.90
N SER A 12 23.57 -63.10 9.20
CA SER A 12 24.21 -61.86 9.67
C SER A 12 24.33 -60.80 8.57
N LEU A 13 24.51 -61.26 7.33
CA LEU A 13 24.52 -60.39 6.14
C LEU A 13 23.16 -59.69 5.94
N ILE A 14 22.07 -60.45 6.02
CA ILE A 14 20.71 -59.90 5.90
C ILE A 14 20.43 -58.91 7.05
N THR A 15 20.79 -59.22 8.27
CA THR A 15 20.59 -58.31 9.43
C THR A 15 21.36 -57.03 9.27
N THR A 16 22.61 -57.07 8.79
CA THR A 16 23.44 -55.90 8.55
C THR A 16 22.87 -55.04 7.44
N VAL A 17 22.43 -55.63 6.32
CA VAL A 17 21.80 -54.89 5.21
C VAL A 17 20.49 -54.24 5.65
N LEU A 18 19.66 -54.95 6.42
CA LEU A 18 18.41 -54.43 6.95
C LEU A 18 18.66 -53.26 7.92
N GLY A 19 19.68 -53.40 8.79
CA GLY A 19 20.07 -52.31 9.72
C GLY A 19 20.55 -51.05 8.99
N LEU A 20 21.36 -51.21 7.95
CA LEU A 20 21.81 -50.10 7.11
C LEU A 20 20.62 -49.45 6.39
N LEU A 21 19.70 -50.27 5.86
CA LEU A 21 18.51 -49.75 5.17
C LEU A 21 17.59 -48.98 6.12
N LEU A 22 17.36 -49.44 7.33
CA LEU A 22 16.59 -48.74 8.35
C LEU A 22 17.27 -47.42 8.76
N MET A 23 18.59 -47.46 8.93
CA MET A 23 19.35 -46.26 9.29
C MET A 23 19.32 -45.19 8.18
N THR A 24 19.43 -45.61 6.92
CA THR A 24 19.33 -44.69 5.77
C THR A 24 17.93 -44.13 5.62
N LEU A 25 16.89 -44.95 5.81
CA LEU A 25 15.48 -44.53 5.81
C LEU A 25 15.20 -43.49 6.90
N MET A 26 15.69 -43.77 8.12
CA MET A 26 15.54 -42.85 9.24
C MET A 26 16.23 -41.50 8.97
N MET A 27 17.47 -41.55 8.47
CA MET A 27 18.22 -40.30 8.12
C MET A 27 17.53 -39.53 6.99
N MET A 28 16.99 -40.22 6.01
CA MET A 28 16.23 -39.61 4.90
C MET A 28 14.90 -39.01 5.39
N GLY A 29 14.21 -39.67 6.33
CA GLY A 29 12.99 -39.15 6.98
C GLY A 29 13.24 -37.86 7.76
N VAL A 30 14.29 -37.86 8.59
CA VAL A 30 14.70 -36.64 9.35
C VAL A 30 15.04 -35.51 8.40
N ARG A 31 15.79 -35.77 7.34
CA ARG A 31 16.13 -34.75 6.31
C ARG A 31 14.89 -34.18 5.63
N LEU A 32 13.92 -35.00 5.27
CA LEU A 32 12.66 -34.57 4.64
C LEU A 32 11.83 -33.70 5.61
N LEU A 33 11.69 -34.11 6.87
CA LEU A 33 10.97 -33.34 7.89
C LEU A 33 11.62 -31.96 8.11
N PHE A 34 12.96 -31.92 8.18
CA PHE A 34 13.71 -30.67 8.35
C PHE A 34 13.51 -29.75 7.14
N MET A 35 13.58 -30.30 5.94
CA MET A 35 13.39 -29.54 4.70
C MET A 35 11.97 -28.97 4.58
N GLN A 36 10.94 -29.75 4.91
CA GLN A 36 9.55 -29.31 4.92
C GLN A 36 9.28 -28.21 5.95
N THR A 37 9.91 -28.28 7.13
CA THR A 37 9.73 -27.28 8.18
C THR A 37 10.35 -25.93 7.78
N ILE A 38 11.52 -25.94 7.14
CA ILE A 38 12.18 -24.72 6.65
C ILE A 38 11.40 -24.12 5.47
N GLN A 39 10.92 -24.93 4.55
CA GLN A 39 10.13 -24.46 3.41
C GLN A 39 8.84 -23.76 3.86
N LYS A 40 8.09 -24.36 4.79
CA LYS A 40 6.86 -23.75 5.34
C LYS A 40 7.12 -22.42 6.06
N ARG A 41 8.26 -22.25 6.72
CA ARG A 41 8.64 -20.97 7.32
C ARG A 41 8.90 -19.91 6.25
N ARG A 42 9.69 -20.23 5.24
CA ARG A 42 10.00 -19.31 4.13
C ARG A 42 8.75 -18.91 3.33
N GLU A 43 7.81 -19.81 3.14
CA GLU A 43 6.55 -19.51 2.45
C GLU A 43 5.69 -18.51 3.23
N ARG A 44 5.63 -18.64 4.56
CA ARG A 44 4.90 -17.70 5.42
C ARG A 44 5.55 -16.31 5.42
N GLU A 45 6.86 -16.25 5.55
CA GLU A 45 7.62 -14.99 5.52
C GLU A 45 7.47 -14.29 4.16
N ASN A 46 7.58 -15.01 3.06
CA ASN A 46 7.38 -14.47 1.71
C ASN A 46 5.96 -13.93 1.50
N ARG A 47 4.95 -14.59 2.05
CA ARG A 47 3.57 -14.14 1.96
C ARG A 47 3.34 -12.84 2.71
N GLN A 48 3.86 -12.73 3.94
CA GLN A 48 3.77 -11.50 4.75
C GLN A 48 4.49 -10.33 4.09
N ILE A 49 5.69 -10.58 3.54
CA ILE A 49 6.44 -9.55 2.80
C ILE A 49 5.66 -9.09 1.57
N ASN A 50 5.06 -9.99 0.82
CA ASN A 50 4.27 -9.65 -0.36
C ASN A 50 3.02 -8.83 -0.02
N GLU A 51 2.31 -9.16 1.06
CA GLU A 51 1.14 -8.40 1.49
C GLU A 51 1.53 -6.99 1.98
N ARG A 52 2.58 -6.88 2.79
CA ARG A 52 3.15 -5.59 3.20
C ARG A 52 3.55 -4.74 1.98
N LEU A 53 4.26 -5.33 1.04
CA LEU A 53 4.71 -4.64 -0.17
C LEU A 53 3.52 -4.19 -1.03
N ARG A 54 2.48 -5.01 -1.14
CA ARG A 54 1.25 -4.67 -1.87
C ARG A 54 0.55 -3.45 -1.27
N THR A 55 0.44 -3.37 0.04
CA THR A 55 -0.14 -2.22 0.74
C THR A 55 0.69 -0.97 0.54
N LEU A 56 2.02 -1.05 0.67
CA LEU A 56 2.92 0.08 0.42
C LEU A 56 2.90 0.54 -1.05
N MET A 57 2.72 -0.38 -2.01
CA MET A 57 2.51 -0.02 -3.42
C MET A 57 1.17 0.70 -3.65
N ALA A 58 0.12 0.31 -2.94
CA ALA A 58 -1.16 1.02 -3.00
C ALA A 58 -1.03 2.45 -2.42
N ALA A 59 -0.38 2.59 -1.26
CA ALA A 59 -0.07 3.89 -0.68
C ALA A 59 0.80 4.77 -1.61
N TYR A 60 1.84 4.18 -2.24
CA TYR A 60 2.64 4.88 -3.25
C TYR A 60 1.79 5.38 -4.42
N LYS A 61 0.90 4.55 -4.97
CA LYS A 61 -0.01 4.95 -6.06
C LYS A 61 -0.94 6.08 -5.64
N THR A 62 -1.43 6.04 -4.43
CA THR A 62 -2.30 7.08 -3.88
C THR A 62 -1.57 8.42 -3.74
N LEU A 63 -0.36 8.40 -3.16
CA LEU A 63 0.40 9.62 -2.88
C LEU A 63 1.14 10.16 -4.10
N GLY A 64 1.52 9.31 -5.05
CA GLY A 64 2.45 9.62 -6.13
C GLY A 64 1.90 9.42 -7.54
N SER A 65 0.59 9.47 -7.76
CA SER A 65 0.01 9.20 -9.08
C SER A 65 -0.14 10.43 -9.98
N SER A 66 0.04 11.62 -9.46
CA SER A 66 -0.07 12.86 -10.25
C SER A 66 1.26 13.58 -10.38
N PHE A 67 1.64 13.95 -11.59
CA PHE A 67 2.84 14.75 -11.87
C PHE A 67 2.56 16.26 -11.95
N THR A 68 1.43 16.72 -11.46
CA THR A 68 1.00 18.13 -11.59
C THR A 68 1.70 19.10 -10.65
N GLY A 69 2.65 18.65 -9.85
CA GLY A 69 3.52 19.50 -9.01
C GLY A 69 2.83 20.23 -7.85
N ASN A 70 1.52 20.31 -7.80
CA ASN A 70 0.78 21.02 -6.77
C ASN A 70 0.22 20.05 -5.73
N LEU A 71 0.91 19.92 -4.60
CA LEU A 71 0.72 18.89 -3.57
C LEU A 71 -0.08 19.42 -2.36
N THR A 72 -0.76 20.54 -2.50
CA THR A 72 -1.53 21.13 -1.40
C THR A 72 -2.78 20.29 -1.12
N VAL A 73 -2.77 19.59 0.00
CA VAL A 73 -3.94 18.88 0.51
C VAL A 73 -4.70 19.83 1.45
N SER A 74 -6.00 20.02 1.22
CA SER A 74 -6.83 20.87 2.06
C SER A 74 -6.97 20.28 3.47
N PRO A 75 -6.84 21.08 4.54
CA PRO A 75 -6.94 20.61 5.92
C PRO A 75 -8.37 20.25 6.37
N VAL A 76 -9.40 20.59 5.58
CA VAL A 76 -10.81 20.41 5.99
C VAL A 76 -11.27 18.96 5.78
N HIS A 77 -11.67 18.29 6.86
CA HIS A 77 -12.16 16.93 6.85
C HIS A 77 -13.62 16.87 6.34
N LEU A 78 -13.98 15.82 5.56
CA LEU A 78 -15.32 15.62 5.02
C LEU A 78 -16.40 15.58 6.12
N ARG A 79 -16.09 15.00 7.29
CA ARG A 79 -17.00 14.96 8.45
C ARG A 79 -17.36 16.35 8.99
N HIS A 80 -16.38 17.24 9.11
CA HIS A 80 -16.62 18.59 9.62
C HIS A 80 -17.47 19.43 8.67
N ALA A 81 -17.33 19.19 7.37
CA ALA A 81 -18.13 19.89 6.39
C ALA A 81 -19.59 19.42 6.35
N ARG A 82 -19.86 18.12 6.60
CA ARG A 82 -21.22 17.63 6.77
C ARG A 82 -21.87 18.14 8.04
N ALA A 83 -21.11 18.21 9.14
CA ALA A 83 -21.60 18.78 10.40
C ALA A 83 -21.95 20.26 10.28
N LEU A 84 -21.22 21.02 9.46
CA LEU A 84 -21.51 22.43 9.17
C LEU A 84 -22.68 22.61 8.19
N ALA A 85 -22.93 21.63 7.32
CA ALA A 85 -24.06 21.64 6.39
C ALA A 85 -25.40 21.25 7.06
N ASP A 86 -25.36 20.54 8.18
CA ASP A 86 -26.53 20.13 8.97
C ASP A 86 -26.97 21.18 10.03
N VAL A 87 -26.28 22.32 10.15
CA VAL A 87 -26.72 23.42 11.00
C VAL A 87 -27.86 24.18 10.28
N PRO A 88 -29.07 24.31 10.89
CA PRO A 88 -30.17 25.03 10.28
C PRO A 88 -29.78 26.47 9.96
N ALA A 89 -30.17 26.92 8.78
CA ALA A 89 -29.77 28.21 8.17
C ALA A 89 -30.32 29.48 8.87
N ASP A 90 -30.81 29.37 10.10
CA ASP A 90 -31.51 30.45 10.79
C ASP A 90 -30.60 31.35 11.66
N GLU A 91 -29.32 31.06 11.71
CA GLU A 91 -28.38 31.84 12.56
C GLU A 91 -27.13 32.36 11.81
N ALA A 92 -27.10 32.28 10.51
CA ALA A 92 -26.03 32.86 9.71
C ALA A 92 -26.47 34.15 9.03
N LEU A 93 -26.13 35.29 9.65
CA LEU A 93 -26.12 36.58 8.98
C LEU A 93 -25.19 36.51 7.76
N LEU A 94 -25.77 36.46 6.57
CA LEU A 94 -25.07 36.47 5.30
C LEU A 94 -24.74 37.91 4.88
N PRO A 95 -23.51 38.21 4.44
CA PRO A 95 -23.30 39.22 3.42
C PRO A 95 -23.49 38.55 2.03
N ASP A 96 -24.22 39.25 1.19
CA ASP A 96 -24.45 38.95 -0.21
C ASP A 96 -23.15 38.62 -0.95
N ALA A 97 -23.08 37.43 -1.57
CA ALA A 97 -22.03 37.10 -2.51
C ALA A 97 -22.61 36.21 -3.63
N ASP A 98 -22.56 36.81 -4.80
CA ASP A 98 -22.95 36.33 -6.11
C ASP A 98 -22.60 34.87 -6.45
N ASP A 99 -23.50 34.27 -7.11
CA ASP A 99 -23.69 33.18 -8.10
C ASP A 99 -22.48 32.30 -8.56
N ASP A 100 -21.42 32.15 -7.77
CA ASP A 100 -20.27 31.28 -8.09
C ASP A 100 -20.22 30.00 -7.22
N SER A 101 -21.28 29.71 -6.50
CA SER A 101 -21.35 28.64 -5.47
C SER A 101 -21.31 27.23 -6.02
N ALA A 102 -21.70 26.99 -7.27
CA ALA A 102 -21.77 25.64 -7.86
C ALA A 102 -20.38 25.09 -8.25
N VAL A 103 -19.46 25.96 -8.68
CA VAL A 103 -18.09 25.57 -9.08
C VAL A 103 -17.22 25.39 -7.83
N THR A 104 -17.45 26.17 -6.78
CA THR A 104 -16.68 26.12 -5.52
C THR A 104 -17.02 24.86 -4.72
N GLY A 105 -18.29 24.41 -4.69
CA GLY A 105 -18.69 23.19 -3.97
C GLY A 105 -18.07 21.93 -4.53
N GLY A 106 -18.00 21.77 -5.84
CA GLY A 106 -17.39 20.59 -6.49
C GLY A 106 -15.88 20.51 -6.27
N ASN A 107 -15.19 21.65 -6.18
CA ASN A 107 -13.75 21.71 -5.94
C ASN A 107 -13.42 21.39 -4.47
N SER A 108 -14.22 21.89 -3.54
CA SER A 108 -14.10 21.63 -2.10
C SER A 108 -14.32 20.15 -1.77
N GLU A 109 -15.34 19.50 -2.33
CA GLU A 109 -15.59 18.08 -2.09
C GLU A 109 -14.47 17.21 -2.67
N ARG A 110 -13.94 17.57 -3.83
CA ARG A 110 -12.81 16.88 -4.45
C ARG A 110 -11.54 16.98 -3.61
N GLN A 111 -11.26 18.15 -3.04
CA GLN A 111 -10.14 18.36 -2.13
C GLN A 111 -10.27 17.51 -0.85
N ARG A 112 -11.47 17.41 -0.31
CA ARG A 112 -11.75 16.58 0.89
C ARG A 112 -11.55 15.09 0.62
N ARG A 113 -12.04 14.57 -0.49
CA ARG A 113 -11.81 13.18 -0.90
C ARG A 113 -10.32 12.88 -1.09
N THR A 114 -9.58 13.81 -1.68
CA THR A 114 -8.13 13.67 -1.83
C THR A 114 -7.46 13.60 -0.46
N ARG A 115 -7.86 14.44 0.49
CA ARG A 115 -7.35 14.41 1.85
C ARG A 115 -7.62 13.08 2.55
N ASP A 116 -8.87 12.61 2.55
CA ASP A 116 -9.25 11.34 3.20
C ASP A 116 -8.45 10.17 2.63
N THR A 117 -8.21 10.18 1.32
CA THR A 117 -7.42 9.16 0.64
C THR A 117 -5.93 9.25 1.00
N VAL A 118 -5.38 10.45 1.15
CA VAL A 118 -4.00 10.67 1.62
C VAL A 118 -3.85 10.24 3.08
N GLU A 119 -4.82 10.55 3.93
CA GLU A 119 -4.82 10.15 5.34
C GLU A 119 -4.80 8.63 5.51
N ALA A 120 -5.60 7.90 4.73
CA ALA A 120 -5.57 6.45 4.70
C ALA A 120 -4.20 5.91 4.27
N ALA A 121 -3.61 6.47 3.21
CA ALA A 121 -2.28 6.06 2.73
C ALA A 121 -1.17 6.38 3.74
N LEU A 122 -1.24 7.51 4.46
CA LEU A 122 -0.29 7.84 5.54
C LEU A 122 -0.42 6.84 6.70
N SER A 123 -1.63 6.43 7.05
CA SER A 123 -1.87 5.43 8.09
C SER A 123 -1.26 4.07 7.73
N ASP A 124 -1.40 3.63 6.48
CA ASP A 124 -0.76 2.42 5.97
C ASP A 124 0.77 2.48 6.05
N ILE A 125 1.36 3.65 5.74
CA ILE A 125 2.81 3.84 5.81
C ILE A 125 3.30 3.90 7.25
N ILE A 126 2.57 4.53 8.17
CA ILE A 126 2.89 4.56 9.59
C ILE A 126 2.88 3.14 10.17
N LEU A 127 1.96 2.29 9.72
CA LEU A 127 1.86 0.91 10.18
C LEU A 127 2.93 0.00 9.58
N LEU A 128 3.24 0.14 8.29
CA LEU A 128 4.01 -0.84 7.52
C LEU A 128 5.33 -0.30 6.95
N GLY A 129 5.58 1.00 7.04
CA GLY A 129 6.76 1.65 6.48
C GLY A 129 8.06 1.32 7.21
N THR A 130 9.16 1.80 6.66
CA THR A 130 10.45 1.84 7.34
C THR A 130 10.48 2.99 8.35
N GLU A 131 11.43 2.98 9.27
CA GLU A 131 11.55 4.04 10.27
C GLU A 131 11.60 5.45 9.66
N GLU A 132 12.34 5.64 8.59
CA GLU A 132 12.41 6.90 7.85
C GLU A 132 11.06 7.28 7.23
N GLN A 133 10.38 6.31 6.60
CA GLN A 133 9.06 6.52 6.01
C GLN A 133 8.01 6.87 7.07
N VAL A 134 8.06 6.21 8.22
CA VAL A 134 7.18 6.49 9.36
C VAL A 134 7.38 7.92 9.87
N ARG A 135 8.64 8.39 10.00
CA ARG A 135 8.92 9.78 10.41
C ARG A 135 8.34 10.78 9.41
N MET A 136 8.55 10.57 8.12
CA MET A 136 8.02 11.46 7.08
C MET A 136 6.49 11.43 7.03
N ALA A 137 5.87 10.26 7.17
CA ALA A 137 4.43 10.11 7.19
C ALA A 137 3.80 10.74 8.43
N ALA A 138 4.41 10.59 9.60
CA ALA A 138 3.97 11.22 10.84
C ALA A 138 4.06 12.75 10.75
N GLN A 139 5.14 13.29 10.18
CA GLN A 139 5.26 14.72 9.94
C GLN A 139 4.18 15.24 9.00
N ALA A 140 3.93 14.53 7.89
CA ALA A 140 2.86 14.86 6.95
C ALA A 140 1.47 14.85 7.62
N ALA A 141 1.21 13.86 8.48
CA ALA A 141 -0.03 13.78 9.24
C ALA A 141 -0.18 14.94 10.24
N GLN A 142 0.90 15.32 10.94
CA GLN A 142 0.91 16.49 11.84
C GLN A 142 0.64 17.79 11.08
N ASP A 143 1.24 17.96 9.90
CA ASP A 143 1.01 19.14 9.06
C ASP A 143 -0.45 19.19 8.60
N MET A 144 -1.03 18.05 8.25
CA MET A 144 -2.44 17.94 7.89
C MET A 144 -3.39 18.32 9.02
N VAL A 145 -3.12 17.85 10.24
CA VAL A 145 -3.92 18.20 11.44
C VAL A 145 -3.78 19.67 11.78
N ALA A 146 -2.59 20.23 11.62
CA ALA A 146 -2.32 21.65 11.89
C ALA A 146 -2.81 22.60 10.77
N GLY A 147 -3.44 22.07 9.72
CA GLY A 147 -3.90 22.90 8.59
C GLY A 147 -2.78 23.44 7.71
N ARG A 148 -1.58 22.87 7.79
CA ARG A 148 -0.45 23.29 6.97
C ARG A 148 -0.44 22.54 5.64
N PRO A 149 0.19 23.11 4.60
CA PRO A 149 0.38 22.41 3.33
C PRO A 149 1.22 21.14 3.53
N VAL A 150 0.72 20.01 3.07
CA VAL A 150 1.40 18.72 3.20
C VAL A 150 2.26 18.45 1.97
N GLN A 151 3.55 18.22 2.19
CA GLN A 151 4.50 17.87 1.13
C GLN A 151 4.82 16.37 1.17
N THR A 152 4.40 15.65 0.14
CA THR A 152 4.56 14.18 0.05
C THR A 152 5.70 13.75 -0.88
N ALA A 153 6.36 14.64 -1.59
CA ALA A 153 7.35 14.31 -2.61
C ALA A 153 8.53 13.49 -2.09
N ALA A 154 9.08 13.84 -0.92
CA ALA A 154 10.17 13.09 -0.28
C ALA A 154 9.72 11.68 0.12
N LEU A 155 8.53 11.56 0.74
CA LEU A 155 7.95 10.28 1.13
C LEU A 155 7.69 9.39 -0.09
N VAL A 156 7.15 9.93 -1.18
CA VAL A 156 6.92 9.21 -2.44
C VAL A 156 8.24 8.73 -3.04
N SER A 157 9.30 9.53 -2.98
CA SER A 157 10.63 9.13 -3.46
C SER A 157 11.21 7.99 -2.63
N SER A 158 11.12 8.05 -1.30
CA SER A 158 11.57 7.00 -0.38
C SER A 158 10.79 5.70 -0.61
N LEU A 159 9.46 5.76 -0.73
CA LEU A 159 8.63 4.60 -1.05
C LEU A 159 9.02 3.95 -2.37
N ARG A 160 9.26 4.76 -3.41
CA ARG A 160 9.68 4.28 -4.73
C ARG A 160 10.99 3.51 -4.65
N GLN A 161 11.98 4.07 -3.96
CA GLN A 161 13.28 3.41 -3.79
C GLN A 161 13.14 2.10 -3.00
N PHE A 162 12.38 2.12 -1.92
CA PHE A 162 12.11 0.94 -1.10
C PHE A 162 11.43 -0.18 -1.90
N ILE A 163 10.36 0.16 -2.64
CA ILE A 163 9.60 -0.81 -3.45
C ILE A 163 10.51 -1.42 -4.54
N ARG A 164 11.33 -0.60 -5.22
CA ARG A 164 12.26 -1.10 -6.24
C ARG A 164 13.30 -2.04 -5.64
N ALA A 165 13.87 -1.68 -4.51
CA ALA A 165 14.84 -2.52 -3.80
C ALA A 165 14.20 -3.84 -3.32
N ALA A 166 12.98 -3.80 -2.77
CA ALA A 166 12.25 -4.98 -2.32
C ALA A 166 11.85 -5.93 -3.47
N LEU A 167 11.69 -5.39 -4.69
CA LEU A 167 11.43 -6.16 -5.91
C LEU A 167 12.72 -6.55 -6.67
N TYR A 168 13.89 -6.31 -6.10
CA TYR A 168 15.20 -6.56 -6.75
C TYR A 168 15.34 -5.86 -8.11
N LEU A 169 14.70 -4.70 -8.29
CA LEU A 169 14.85 -3.90 -9.50
C LEU A 169 16.10 -3.02 -9.39
N GLU A 170 16.74 -2.79 -10.53
CA GLU A 170 17.87 -1.88 -10.62
C GLU A 170 17.55 -0.47 -10.12
N ALA A 171 18.52 0.22 -9.55
CA ALA A 171 18.36 1.60 -9.13
C ALA A 171 18.00 2.48 -10.34
N ILE A 172 17.25 3.56 -10.09
CA ILE A 172 16.94 4.53 -11.14
C ILE A 172 18.26 5.24 -11.52
N PRO A 173 18.63 5.31 -12.81
CA PRO A 173 19.83 6.00 -13.24
C PRO A 173 19.86 7.45 -12.75
N PRO A 174 21.02 7.98 -12.34
CA PRO A 174 21.12 9.32 -11.76
C PRO A 174 20.84 10.46 -12.76
N ASP A 175 20.95 10.17 -14.05
CA ASP A 175 20.63 11.08 -15.15
C ASP A 175 19.13 11.24 -15.41
N VAL A 176 18.30 10.34 -14.84
CA VAL A 176 16.85 10.37 -14.99
C VAL A 176 16.21 11.25 -13.92
N THR A 177 15.78 12.43 -14.30
CA THR A 177 15.03 13.33 -13.40
C THR A 177 13.55 12.98 -13.43
N ILE A 178 13.01 12.53 -12.29
CA ILE A 178 11.58 12.26 -12.12
C ILE A 178 10.92 13.50 -11.53
N PRO A 179 9.89 14.08 -12.18
CA PRO A 179 9.14 15.19 -11.62
C PRO A 179 8.50 14.86 -10.28
N ASN A 180 8.28 15.86 -9.44
CA ASN A 180 7.61 15.67 -8.17
C ASN A 180 6.21 15.11 -8.36
N GLN A 181 5.91 14.07 -7.60
CA GLN A 181 4.64 13.37 -7.64
C GLN A 181 3.77 13.74 -6.44
N GLY A 182 2.48 13.83 -6.67
CA GLY A 182 1.49 14.12 -5.65
C GLY A 182 0.23 13.27 -5.78
N PRO A 183 -0.73 13.43 -4.86
CA PRO A 183 -1.96 12.65 -4.88
C PRO A 183 -2.79 12.88 -6.13
N LEU A 184 -3.41 11.80 -6.62
CA LEU A 184 -4.31 11.85 -7.75
C LEU A 184 -5.54 12.70 -7.41
N ARG A 185 -5.87 13.65 -8.26
CA ARG A 185 -7.15 14.36 -8.17
C ARG A 185 -8.25 13.41 -8.69
N PRO A 186 -9.23 13.02 -7.87
CA PRO A 186 -10.34 12.19 -8.37
C PRO A 186 -11.05 12.93 -9.50
N SER A 187 -11.05 12.33 -10.69
CA SER A 187 -11.77 12.86 -11.85
C SER A 187 -13.27 12.74 -11.64
N SER A 188 -14.01 13.81 -11.89
CA SER A 188 -15.48 13.81 -11.90
C SER A 188 -15.99 13.11 -13.18
N SER A 189 -15.88 11.79 -13.25
CA SER A 189 -16.34 11.01 -14.40
C SER A 189 -17.80 10.54 -14.29
N THR A 190 -18.70 11.33 -13.68
CA THR A 190 -20.11 10.90 -13.56
C THR A 190 -21.10 12.01 -13.93
N ALA A 191 -20.80 12.83 -14.92
CA ALA A 191 -21.75 13.85 -15.36
C ALA A 191 -21.93 13.96 -16.89
N ALA A 192 -21.69 12.89 -17.66
CA ALA A 192 -21.84 12.93 -19.11
C ALA A 192 -22.70 11.81 -19.71
N THR A 193 -23.65 11.26 -18.94
CA THR A 193 -24.59 10.26 -19.49
C THR A 193 -26.03 10.59 -19.12
N GLY A 194 -26.54 11.72 -19.58
CA GLY A 194 -27.91 12.10 -19.24
C GLY A 194 -28.52 13.21 -20.07
N ARG A 195 -28.02 13.46 -21.30
CA ARG A 195 -28.67 14.46 -22.15
C ARG A 195 -28.57 14.11 -23.62
N ARG A 196 -29.17 12.96 -23.96
CA ARG A 196 -29.51 12.67 -25.36
C ARG A 196 -30.82 11.92 -25.41
N GLY A 197 -31.87 12.61 -25.75
CA GLY A 197 -33.16 11.96 -26.05
C GLY A 197 -34.33 12.89 -25.83
N GLY A 198 -34.79 13.54 -26.86
CA GLY A 198 -36.12 14.15 -26.79
C GLY A 198 -36.29 15.41 -27.63
N LYS A 199 -35.94 15.36 -28.89
CA LYS A 199 -36.55 16.25 -29.85
C LYS A 199 -36.92 15.46 -31.12
N ALA A 200 -38.13 14.97 -31.13
CA ALA A 200 -38.90 14.67 -32.32
C ALA A 200 -40.32 15.09 -31.90
N GLY A 201 -41.01 15.98 -32.52
CA GLY A 201 -41.28 16.14 -33.90
C GLY A 201 -42.78 16.15 -34.05
N GLY A 202 -43.32 17.04 -34.80
CA GLY A 202 -44.56 16.83 -35.51
C GLY A 202 -45.71 17.74 -35.11
N ARG A 203 -46.00 18.49 -35.90
CA ARG A 203 -47.25 18.87 -36.56
C ARG A 203 -48.51 18.88 -35.68
#